data_c8fd9a2b4cadbf619467d7d9a778561d
#
_entry.id   c8fd9a2b4cadbf619467d7d9a778561d
#
_cell.length_a   1.000
_cell.length_b   1.000
_cell.length_c   1.000
_cell.angle_alpha   90.00
_cell.angle_beta   90.00
_cell.angle_gamma   90.00
#
_symmetry.space_group_name_H-M   'P 1'
#
loop_
_entity.id
_entity.type
_entity.pdbx_description
1 polymer ?
#
loop_
_entity_poly.entity_id
_entity_poly.type
_entity_poly.pdbx_seq_one_letter_code
_entity_poly.pdbx_strand_id
1 'polypeptide(L)'
;MLNVSENTIFAQSLDAMELIGRKQETNELRLVNDSKEPEFVVVYGRRRVGKTFLVNQFFENHFAFKVTGVAERNAKEKQLMNFGEALRRYGSPLCPNPTNWKEAFNSLRILLENLPMKEKQVVFIDELPYMCTRRSDLVSALEHFWNDWACTRDNLLLIVCGSATSWIVKNIVRNKGGLHNRLTRKIYLKPFNLSETRYYLESRGLVFEQKDLLETYMVMGGIPYYLRMLEKGKSLAQNIDEMFFVRKGRLDGEFDNLYAALYEESDQYVKVVRAISKRNRGLTREEIIQETGLSNGGGLSTILADLDQCDIIRSYAAYGKKKKSILYQLTDFYTYFYLKFVEKHNASEKGYWQYQLNTPAQNAWAGYAFELLCLYHYPQIEKKLGITGVQTNVSSWQSKDAQVDLLIDRADRIINLCEIKFWSGEYVITKSYAEELRRKIQSFQQELKTRKAVHLVMVTTYGLKRNEYFNMVQNEVTMEDLFGA
;
A
#
# COMPACT_ATOMS: atom_id res chain seq x y z
N MET A 1 -12.01 40.60 -34.92
CA MET A 1 -12.73 39.33 -34.62
C MET A 1 -11.77 38.20 -34.90
N LEU A 2 -11.00 37.79 -33.92
CA LEU A 2 -10.10 36.62 -34.02
C LEU A 2 -9.90 36.03 -32.62
N ASN A 3 -10.24 34.77 -32.52
CA ASN A 3 -9.74 33.77 -31.56
C ASN A 3 -9.96 33.96 -30.06
N VAL A 4 -11.16 33.58 -29.63
CA VAL A 4 -11.43 33.22 -28.21
C VAL A 4 -11.71 31.70 -28.06
N SER A 5 -11.64 30.90 -29.13
CA SER A 5 -12.07 29.48 -29.11
C SER A 5 -10.98 28.44 -28.84
N GLU A 6 -9.69 28.77 -28.93
CA GLU A 6 -8.63 27.78 -28.72
C GLU A 6 -8.12 27.67 -27.28
N ASN A 7 -8.25 28.72 -26.48
CA ASN A 7 -7.84 28.67 -25.06
C ASN A 7 -8.85 27.98 -24.13
N THR A 8 -10.10 27.82 -24.58
CA THR A 8 -11.15 27.16 -23.76
C THR A 8 -11.10 25.63 -23.88
N ILE A 9 -10.56 25.10 -24.98
CA ILE A 9 -10.42 23.65 -25.20
C ILE A 9 -9.22 23.07 -24.43
N PHE A 10 -8.17 23.85 -24.19
CA PHE A 10 -7.01 23.40 -23.41
C PHE A 10 -7.25 23.42 -21.89
N ALA A 11 -8.16 24.25 -21.40
CA ALA A 11 -8.53 24.31 -19.98
C ALA A 11 -9.50 23.19 -19.56
N GLN A 12 -10.26 22.62 -20.49
CA GLN A 12 -11.21 21.52 -20.21
C GLN A 12 -10.59 20.12 -20.21
N SER A 13 -9.33 19.95 -20.58
CA SER A 13 -8.66 18.62 -20.63
C SER A 13 -7.85 18.27 -19.36
N LEU A 14 -7.83 19.12 -18.34
CA LEU A 14 -7.10 18.89 -17.09
C LEU A 14 -7.98 18.49 -15.88
N ASP A 15 -9.31 18.53 -15.99
CA ASP A 15 -10.20 18.46 -14.82
C ASP A 15 -11.06 17.21 -14.63
N ALA A 16 -10.86 16.15 -15.39
CA ALA A 16 -11.55 14.89 -15.09
C ALA A 16 -10.59 13.70 -15.16
N MET A 17 -9.62 13.64 -14.27
CA MET A 17 -8.96 12.35 -14.02
C MET A 17 -10.01 11.42 -13.38
N GLU A 18 -10.58 10.56 -14.20
CA GLU A 18 -11.53 9.54 -13.78
C GLU A 18 -10.94 8.72 -12.62
N LEU A 19 -11.77 8.42 -11.63
CA LEU A 19 -11.39 7.59 -10.50
C LEU A 19 -11.23 6.15 -10.97
N ILE A 20 -9.99 5.78 -11.28
CA ILE A 20 -9.67 4.45 -11.79
C ILE A 20 -9.55 3.44 -10.64
N GLY A 21 -10.14 2.28 -10.84
CA GLY A 21 -10.22 1.26 -9.81
C GLY A 21 -11.11 1.69 -8.65
N ARG A 22 -10.73 1.33 -7.43
CA ARG A 22 -11.35 1.80 -6.18
C ARG A 22 -12.86 1.54 -6.09
N LYS A 23 -13.37 0.52 -6.77
CA LYS A 23 -14.82 0.23 -6.80
C LYS A 23 -15.38 -0.03 -5.41
N GLN A 24 -14.64 -0.75 -4.59
CA GLN A 24 -15.05 -1.07 -3.22
C GLN A 24 -15.06 0.19 -2.37
N GLU A 25 -13.99 0.96 -2.36
CA GLU A 25 -13.86 2.19 -1.56
C GLU A 25 -14.86 3.26 -1.99
N THR A 26 -15.10 3.39 -3.30
CA THR A 26 -16.13 4.28 -3.84
C THR A 26 -17.53 3.86 -3.41
N ASN A 27 -17.81 2.56 -3.38
CA ASN A 27 -19.10 2.05 -2.91
C ASN A 27 -19.28 2.32 -1.40
N GLU A 28 -18.23 2.12 -0.58
CA GLU A 28 -18.29 2.47 0.85
C GLU A 28 -18.56 3.97 1.05
N LEU A 29 -17.90 4.85 0.27
CA LEU A 29 -18.16 6.30 0.34
C LEU A 29 -19.59 6.65 -0.11
N ARG A 30 -20.12 5.97 -1.13
CA ARG A 30 -21.52 6.17 -1.57
C ARG A 30 -22.50 5.78 -0.48
N LEU A 31 -22.32 4.63 0.15
CA LEU A 31 -23.18 4.16 1.24
C LEU A 31 -23.26 5.16 2.39
N VAL A 32 -22.15 5.75 2.82
CA VAL A 32 -22.14 6.75 3.89
C VAL A 32 -22.65 8.11 3.43
N ASN A 33 -22.48 8.46 2.17
CA ASN A 33 -23.03 9.70 1.62
C ASN A 33 -24.57 9.66 1.53
N ASP A 34 -25.12 8.51 1.16
CA ASP A 34 -26.57 8.28 1.02
C ASP A 34 -27.25 7.98 2.36
N SER A 35 -26.48 7.72 3.41
CA SER A 35 -26.98 7.48 4.76
C SER A 35 -27.74 8.69 5.31
N LYS A 36 -28.80 8.44 6.08
CA LYS A 36 -29.57 9.45 6.82
C LYS A 36 -29.16 9.51 8.28
N GLU A 37 -28.00 8.95 8.62
CA GLU A 37 -27.43 8.96 9.95
C GLU A 37 -26.12 9.74 9.96
N PRO A 38 -25.66 10.20 11.13
CA PRO A 38 -24.34 10.81 11.27
C PRO A 38 -23.26 9.77 10.98
N GLU A 39 -22.36 10.09 10.10
CA GLU A 39 -21.31 9.18 9.65
C GLU A 39 -19.92 9.69 10.02
N PHE A 40 -19.11 8.81 10.62
CA PHE A 40 -17.72 9.09 10.92
C PHE A 40 -16.80 8.07 10.21
N VAL A 41 -16.13 8.53 9.19
CA VAL A 41 -15.32 7.70 8.29
C VAL A 41 -13.84 8.00 8.48
N VAL A 42 -13.03 6.95 8.52
CA VAL A 42 -11.57 7.09 8.44
C VAL A 42 -11.06 6.48 7.16
N VAL A 43 -10.28 7.28 6.38
CA VAL A 43 -9.57 6.83 5.17
C VAL A 43 -8.08 6.81 5.48
N TYR A 44 -7.48 5.62 5.48
CA TYR A 44 -6.08 5.47 5.86
C TYR A 44 -5.37 4.45 4.96
N GLY A 45 -4.07 4.41 5.04
CA GLY A 45 -3.23 3.56 4.21
C GLY A 45 -1.94 4.28 3.86
N ARG A 46 -1.07 3.59 3.16
CA ARG A 46 0.26 4.05 2.81
C ARG A 46 0.27 5.45 2.18
N ARG A 47 1.39 6.17 2.35
CA ARG A 47 1.62 7.44 1.66
C ARG A 47 1.59 7.23 0.13
N ARG A 48 1.02 8.21 -0.62
CA ARG A 48 0.99 8.25 -2.09
C ARG A 48 0.06 7.25 -2.81
N VAL A 49 -0.81 6.55 -2.08
CA VAL A 49 -1.83 5.65 -2.67
C VAL A 49 -3.08 6.37 -3.17
N GLY A 50 -3.17 7.70 -2.97
CA GLY A 50 -4.27 8.51 -3.51
C GLY A 50 -5.45 8.74 -2.57
N LYS A 51 -5.27 8.69 -1.23
CA LYS A 51 -6.35 8.91 -0.25
C LYS A 51 -7.09 10.24 -0.44
N THR A 52 -6.34 11.34 -0.42
CA THR A 52 -6.87 12.70 -0.65
C THR A 52 -7.54 12.83 -2.02
N PHE A 53 -6.95 12.20 -3.04
CA PHE A 53 -7.51 12.18 -4.40
C PHE A 53 -8.85 11.45 -4.44
N LEU A 54 -8.96 10.26 -3.82
CA LEU A 54 -10.20 9.49 -3.73
C LEU A 54 -11.34 10.34 -3.13
N VAL A 55 -11.11 10.97 -1.98
CA VAL A 55 -12.14 11.76 -1.30
C VAL A 55 -12.50 13.00 -2.11
N ASN A 56 -11.50 13.73 -2.62
CA ASN A 56 -11.75 14.93 -3.43
C ASN A 56 -12.56 14.62 -4.71
N GLN A 57 -12.19 13.54 -5.38
CA GLN A 57 -12.80 13.17 -6.66
C GLN A 57 -14.22 12.64 -6.45
N PHE A 58 -14.44 11.83 -5.39
CA PHE A 58 -15.76 11.32 -5.07
C PHE A 58 -16.77 12.41 -4.74
N PHE A 59 -16.35 13.44 -3.98
CA PHE A 59 -17.20 14.58 -3.62
C PHE A 59 -17.06 15.77 -4.56
N GLU A 60 -16.38 15.61 -5.71
CA GLU A 60 -16.16 16.68 -6.71
C GLU A 60 -15.66 18.00 -6.09
N ASN A 61 -14.84 17.89 -5.03
CA ASN A 61 -14.38 18.99 -4.17
C ASN A 61 -15.50 19.80 -3.48
N HIS A 62 -16.73 19.30 -3.41
CA HIS A 62 -17.83 19.92 -2.68
C HIS A 62 -17.81 19.50 -1.21
N PHE A 63 -17.36 20.40 -0.36
CA PHE A 63 -17.27 20.17 1.09
C PHE A 63 -17.95 21.32 1.85
N ALA A 64 -18.66 20.96 2.93
CA ALA A 64 -19.12 21.94 3.92
C ALA A 64 -17.93 22.54 4.70
N PHE A 65 -16.87 21.75 4.89
CA PHE A 65 -15.60 22.19 5.45
C PHE A 65 -14.48 21.24 5.04
N LYS A 66 -13.32 21.79 4.69
CA LYS A 66 -12.13 21.03 4.41
C LYS A 66 -10.90 21.72 4.95
N VAL A 67 -10.04 20.94 5.63
CA VAL A 67 -8.73 21.38 6.09
C VAL A 67 -7.71 20.27 5.91
N THR A 68 -6.47 20.62 5.56
CA THR A 68 -5.35 19.68 5.44
C THR A 68 -4.28 20.05 6.47
N GLY A 69 -3.81 19.08 7.24
CA GLY A 69 -2.72 19.25 8.18
C GLY A 69 -1.43 19.67 7.48
N VAL A 70 -0.76 20.66 8.03
CA VAL A 70 0.53 21.15 7.50
C VAL A 70 1.64 20.19 7.93
N ALA A 71 2.50 19.77 6.99
CA ALA A 71 3.59 18.82 7.22
C ALA A 71 4.76 19.42 8.07
N GLU A 72 4.46 20.31 8.98
CA GLU A 72 5.41 20.95 9.90
C GLU A 72 5.15 20.43 11.31
N ARG A 73 6.07 19.59 11.79
CA ARG A 73 5.94 18.96 13.11
C ARG A 73 6.10 19.97 14.23
N ASN A 74 5.38 19.75 15.34
CA ASN A 74 5.41 20.59 16.56
C ASN A 74 4.92 22.05 16.42
N ALA A 75 4.20 22.36 15.34
CA ALA A 75 3.69 23.70 15.07
C ALA A 75 2.18 23.80 15.40
N LYS A 76 1.77 23.56 16.67
CA LYS A 76 0.34 23.63 17.09
C LYS A 76 -0.32 24.94 16.65
N GLU A 77 0.35 26.06 16.83
CA GLU A 77 -0.16 27.39 16.47
C GLU A 77 -0.41 27.52 14.96
N LYS A 78 0.52 27.04 14.14
CA LYS A 78 0.35 27.04 12.66
C LYS A 78 -0.80 26.13 12.22
N GLN A 79 -1.00 24.99 12.87
CA GLN A 79 -2.14 24.12 12.59
C GLN A 79 -3.47 24.79 12.94
N LEU A 80 -3.54 25.46 14.09
CA LEU A 80 -4.73 26.19 14.53
C LEU A 80 -5.00 27.40 13.62
N MET A 81 -3.96 28.13 13.20
CA MET A 81 -4.07 29.23 12.24
C MET A 81 -4.62 28.72 10.90
N ASN A 82 -4.07 27.61 10.36
CA ASN A 82 -4.55 26.98 9.14
C ASN A 82 -6.02 26.54 9.26
N PHE A 83 -6.41 26.00 10.42
CA PHE A 83 -7.80 25.65 10.69
C PHE A 83 -8.72 26.89 10.70
N GLY A 84 -8.28 27.98 11.33
CA GLY A 84 -9.00 29.26 11.34
C GLY A 84 -9.15 29.86 9.93
N GLU A 85 -8.10 29.78 9.10
CA GLU A 85 -8.16 30.17 7.68
C GLU A 85 -9.16 29.33 6.88
N ALA A 86 -9.22 28.02 7.16
CA ALA A 86 -10.22 27.16 6.54
C ALA A 86 -11.64 27.56 6.98
N LEU A 87 -11.89 27.84 8.26
CA LEU A 87 -13.19 28.34 8.73
C LEU A 87 -13.64 29.62 8.02
N ARG A 88 -12.72 30.56 7.84
CA ARG A 88 -13.01 31.81 7.09
C ARG A 88 -13.36 31.56 5.63
N ARG A 89 -12.68 30.63 5.00
CA ARG A 89 -12.91 30.24 3.59
C ARG A 89 -14.28 29.58 3.39
N TYR A 90 -14.73 28.79 4.36
CA TYR A 90 -15.96 28.01 4.26
C TYR A 90 -17.21 28.67 4.87
N GLY A 91 -17.17 29.94 5.17
CA GLY A 91 -18.38 30.71 5.50
C GLY A 91 -18.35 31.43 6.87
N SER A 92 -17.22 31.44 7.56
CA SER A 92 -17.06 32.21 8.81
C SER A 92 -16.01 33.33 8.68
N PRO A 93 -16.23 34.37 7.83
CA PRO A 93 -15.21 35.34 7.44
C PRO A 93 -14.62 36.13 8.62
N LEU A 94 -15.36 36.30 9.69
CA LEU A 94 -14.96 37.03 10.88
C LEU A 94 -14.44 36.11 12.01
N CYS A 95 -14.30 34.80 11.76
CA CYS A 95 -13.82 33.87 12.76
C CYS A 95 -12.36 34.20 13.15
N PRO A 96 -12.07 34.44 14.46
CA PRO A 96 -10.72 34.61 14.93
C PRO A 96 -9.93 33.31 14.80
N ASN A 97 -8.60 33.38 14.83
CA ASN A 97 -7.79 32.16 14.90
C ASN A 97 -8.05 31.46 16.24
N PRO A 98 -8.42 30.18 16.25
CA PRO A 98 -8.61 29.45 17.48
C PRO A 98 -7.28 29.30 18.23
N THR A 99 -7.31 29.34 19.57
CA THR A 99 -6.13 29.20 20.42
C THR A 99 -5.88 27.75 20.85
N ASN A 100 -6.89 26.91 20.74
CA ASN A 100 -6.85 25.49 21.06
C ASN A 100 -7.84 24.70 20.20
N TRP A 101 -7.72 23.36 20.21
CA TRP A 101 -8.57 22.50 19.38
C TRP A 101 -10.04 22.49 19.79
N LYS A 102 -10.35 22.72 21.08
CA LYS A 102 -11.73 22.82 21.54
C LYS A 102 -12.43 24.03 20.92
N GLU A 103 -11.76 25.17 20.89
CA GLU A 103 -12.26 26.38 20.21
C GLU A 103 -12.39 26.16 18.69
N ALA A 104 -11.39 25.49 18.07
CA ALA A 104 -11.42 25.18 16.64
C ALA A 104 -12.66 24.36 16.27
N PHE A 105 -12.94 23.28 16.98
CA PHE A 105 -14.11 22.44 16.74
C PHE A 105 -15.43 23.12 17.12
N ASN A 106 -15.45 23.98 18.13
CA ASN A 106 -16.64 24.77 18.45
C ASN A 106 -16.94 25.78 17.32
N SER A 107 -15.94 26.43 16.75
CA SER A 107 -16.11 27.30 15.58
C SER A 107 -16.59 26.54 14.33
N LEU A 108 -16.10 25.32 14.14
CA LEU A 108 -16.59 24.42 13.10
C LEU A 108 -18.07 24.05 13.32
N ARG A 109 -18.47 23.74 14.57
CA ARG A 109 -19.86 23.49 14.90
C ARG A 109 -20.76 24.68 14.52
N ILE A 110 -20.37 25.91 14.93
CA ILE A 110 -21.13 27.12 14.61
C ILE A 110 -21.24 27.31 13.08
N LEU A 111 -20.16 27.09 12.32
CA LEU A 111 -20.19 27.14 10.86
C LEU A 111 -21.22 26.15 10.30
N LEU A 112 -21.19 24.89 10.73
CA LEU A 112 -22.08 23.83 10.23
C LEU A 112 -23.55 24.07 10.63
N GLU A 113 -23.82 24.64 11.81
CA GLU A 113 -25.17 24.99 12.27
C GLU A 113 -25.79 26.10 11.40
N ASN A 114 -24.98 26.96 10.81
CA ASN A 114 -25.44 28.05 9.91
C ASN A 114 -25.64 27.56 8.44
N LEU A 115 -25.28 26.34 8.10
CA LEU A 115 -25.50 25.76 6.77
C LEU A 115 -26.87 25.09 6.66
N PRO A 116 -27.46 24.99 5.45
CA PRO A 116 -28.74 24.34 5.24
C PRO A 116 -28.75 22.88 5.70
N MET A 117 -29.79 22.48 6.47
CA MET A 117 -29.94 21.13 6.99
C MET A 117 -30.34 20.08 5.96
N LYS A 118 -30.80 20.50 4.78
CA LYS A 118 -31.38 19.59 3.76
C LYS A 118 -30.32 18.81 2.97
N GLU A 119 -29.06 19.25 3.00
CA GLU A 119 -27.98 18.65 2.24
C GLU A 119 -27.02 17.92 3.19
N LYS A 120 -26.37 16.88 2.66
CA LYS A 120 -25.30 16.18 3.39
C LYS A 120 -24.12 17.14 3.60
N GLN A 121 -23.76 17.40 4.83
CA GLN A 121 -22.65 18.26 5.21
C GLN A 121 -21.37 17.43 5.32
N VAL A 122 -20.54 17.47 4.28
CA VAL A 122 -19.27 16.71 4.25
C VAL A 122 -18.16 17.55 4.85
N VAL A 123 -17.61 17.07 5.96
CA VAL A 123 -16.43 17.63 6.63
C VAL A 123 -15.23 16.75 6.36
N PHE A 124 -14.20 17.29 5.73
CA PHE A 124 -12.99 16.55 5.40
C PHE A 124 -11.75 17.11 6.10
N ILE A 125 -11.20 16.34 7.04
CA ILE A 125 -9.95 16.64 7.74
C ILE A 125 -8.85 15.73 7.19
N ASP A 126 -8.05 16.29 6.29
CA ASP A 126 -6.97 15.57 5.63
C ASP A 126 -5.66 15.68 6.40
N GLU A 127 -4.84 14.64 6.36
CA GLU A 127 -3.56 14.52 7.07
C GLU A 127 -3.66 14.87 8.58
N LEU A 128 -4.70 14.35 9.23
CA LEU A 128 -4.96 14.53 10.67
C LEU A 128 -3.73 14.26 11.56
N PRO A 129 -2.85 13.27 11.28
CA PRO A 129 -1.67 13.03 12.10
C PRO A 129 -0.72 14.23 12.21
N TYR A 130 -0.61 15.07 11.16
CA TYR A 130 0.23 16.26 11.24
C TYR A 130 -0.33 17.35 12.19
N MET A 131 -1.64 17.37 12.39
CA MET A 131 -2.29 18.28 13.32
C MET A 131 -2.06 17.89 14.78
N CYS A 132 -1.73 16.61 15.03
CA CYS A 132 -1.52 16.10 16.38
C CYS A 132 -0.06 16.23 16.80
N THR A 133 0.25 17.25 17.56
CA THR A 133 1.57 17.43 18.19
C THR A 133 1.64 16.69 19.55
N ARG A 134 2.86 16.47 20.09
CA ARG A 134 3.12 15.67 21.31
C ARG A 134 2.27 16.05 22.54
N ARG A 135 1.84 17.31 22.65
CA ARG A 135 0.99 17.83 23.74
C ARG A 135 -0.33 18.37 23.22
N SER A 136 -0.77 17.84 22.07
CA SER A 136 -2.00 18.28 21.45
C SER A 136 -3.21 17.62 22.11
N ASP A 137 -4.21 18.40 22.35
CA ASP A 137 -5.55 17.99 22.77
C ASP A 137 -6.47 17.66 21.58
N LEU A 138 -5.92 17.53 20.37
CA LEU A 138 -6.66 17.32 19.13
C LEU A 138 -7.61 16.12 19.20
N VAL A 139 -7.11 14.94 19.60
CA VAL A 139 -7.93 13.72 19.65
C VAL A 139 -9.06 13.88 20.66
N SER A 140 -8.76 14.41 21.85
CA SER A 140 -9.76 14.66 22.89
C SER A 140 -10.81 15.70 22.45
N ALA A 141 -10.38 16.75 21.75
CA ALA A 141 -11.30 17.75 21.19
C ALA A 141 -12.18 17.19 20.08
N LEU A 142 -11.64 16.32 19.21
CA LEU A 142 -12.39 15.60 18.19
C LEU A 142 -13.40 14.61 18.83
N GLU A 143 -12.99 13.90 19.90
CA GLU A 143 -13.87 13.04 20.68
C GLU A 143 -15.06 13.82 21.27
N HIS A 144 -14.79 14.97 21.87
CA HIS A 144 -15.81 15.84 22.43
C HIS A 144 -16.75 16.36 21.34
N PHE A 145 -16.21 16.88 20.23
CA PHE A 145 -16.97 17.36 19.08
C PHE A 145 -17.92 16.30 18.55
N TRP A 146 -17.43 15.07 18.37
CA TRP A 146 -18.23 13.98 17.88
C TRP A 146 -19.32 13.56 18.86
N ASN A 147 -18.94 13.26 20.12
CA ASN A 147 -19.85 12.69 21.10
C ASN A 147 -20.88 13.68 21.65
N ASP A 148 -20.54 14.95 21.75
CA ASP A 148 -21.41 16.00 22.29
C ASP A 148 -22.41 16.53 21.26
N TRP A 149 -22.01 16.59 20.00
CA TRP A 149 -22.81 17.28 18.98
C TRP A 149 -22.91 16.53 17.65
N ALA A 150 -21.80 16.16 17.03
CA ALA A 150 -21.77 15.66 15.66
C ALA A 150 -22.60 14.37 15.46
N CYS A 151 -22.57 13.47 16.45
CA CYS A 151 -23.34 12.21 16.45
C CYS A 151 -24.88 12.40 16.51
N THR A 152 -25.38 13.63 16.69
CA THR A 152 -26.82 13.96 16.68
C THR A 152 -27.27 14.61 15.38
N ARG A 153 -26.35 14.74 14.39
CA ARG A 153 -26.58 15.46 13.13
C ARG A 153 -26.74 14.49 11.96
N ASP A 154 -27.95 14.09 11.64
CA ASP A 154 -28.26 13.07 10.61
C ASP A 154 -27.69 13.38 9.23
N ASN A 155 -27.46 14.66 8.94
CA ASN A 155 -26.87 15.09 7.68
C ASN A 155 -25.36 15.28 7.72
N LEU A 156 -24.67 14.93 8.80
CA LEU A 156 -23.20 15.11 8.91
C LEU A 156 -22.43 13.86 8.45
N LEU A 157 -21.45 14.09 7.59
CA LEU A 157 -20.45 13.10 7.21
C LEU A 157 -19.05 13.67 7.55
N LEU A 158 -18.45 13.17 8.62
CA LEU A 158 -17.10 13.50 9.02
C LEU A 158 -16.11 12.47 8.44
N ILE A 159 -15.20 12.92 7.59
CA ILE A 159 -14.13 12.11 7.01
C ILE A 159 -12.79 12.60 7.57
N VAL A 160 -12.03 11.70 8.20
CA VAL A 160 -10.66 11.96 8.60
C VAL A 160 -9.71 11.09 7.78
N CYS A 161 -8.57 11.66 7.41
CA CYS A 161 -7.58 10.98 6.58
C CYS A 161 -6.17 11.14 7.14
N GLY A 162 -5.29 10.19 6.83
CA GLY A 162 -3.88 10.31 7.18
C GLY A 162 -2.99 9.26 6.55
N SER A 163 -1.76 9.66 6.25
CA SER A 163 -0.73 8.81 5.67
C SER A 163 0.13 8.10 6.72
N ALA A 164 0.21 8.62 7.95
CA ALA A 164 0.84 7.95 9.08
C ALA A 164 -0.11 6.85 9.61
N THR A 165 -0.13 5.71 8.91
CA THR A 165 -1.09 4.62 9.14
C THR A 165 -1.06 4.12 10.59
N SER A 166 0.13 3.93 11.17
CA SER A 166 0.27 3.47 12.56
C SER A 166 -0.35 4.46 13.56
N TRP A 167 -0.17 5.77 13.34
CA TRP A 167 -0.80 6.79 14.17
C TRP A 167 -2.33 6.74 14.06
N ILE A 168 -2.87 6.66 12.85
CA ILE A 168 -4.33 6.55 12.60
C ILE A 168 -4.89 5.28 13.25
N VAL A 169 -4.22 4.15 13.07
CA VAL A 169 -4.67 2.88 13.66
C VAL A 169 -4.67 2.96 15.19
N LYS A 170 -3.62 3.50 15.80
CA LYS A 170 -3.47 3.61 17.26
C LYS A 170 -4.47 4.60 17.86
N ASN A 171 -4.60 5.80 17.29
CA ASN A 171 -5.31 6.91 17.94
C ASN A 171 -6.77 7.04 17.48
N ILE A 172 -7.13 6.53 16.30
CA ILE A 172 -8.47 6.63 15.73
C ILE A 172 -9.14 5.25 15.63
N VAL A 173 -8.55 4.30 14.87
CA VAL A 173 -9.20 3.01 14.55
C VAL A 173 -9.32 2.09 15.77
N ARG A 174 -8.25 2.01 16.59
CA ARG A 174 -8.16 1.20 17.82
C ARG A 174 -8.19 2.06 19.07
N ASN A 175 -8.75 3.27 18.98
CA ASN A 175 -8.93 4.14 20.13
C ASN A 175 -9.72 3.40 21.23
N LYS A 176 -9.23 3.49 22.46
CA LYS A 176 -9.89 2.89 23.64
C LYS A 176 -10.63 3.92 24.48
N GLY A 177 -10.59 5.20 24.08
CA GLY A 177 -11.25 6.33 24.70
C GLY A 177 -12.60 6.64 24.08
N GLY A 178 -12.96 7.90 23.99
CA GLY A 178 -14.26 8.38 23.55
C GLY A 178 -14.59 8.13 22.09
N LEU A 179 -13.60 7.80 21.23
CA LEU A 179 -13.84 7.39 19.83
C LEU A 179 -14.05 5.87 19.69
N HIS A 180 -14.03 5.10 20.77
CA HIS A 180 -14.25 3.66 20.71
C HIS A 180 -15.66 3.37 20.13
N ASN A 181 -15.70 2.54 19.08
CA ASN A 181 -16.93 2.18 18.34
C ASN A 181 -17.73 3.38 17.76
N ARG A 182 -17.07 4.52 17.52
CA ARG A 182 -17.68 5.70 16.89
C ARG A 182 -17.49 5.78 15.39
N LEU A 183 -16.47 5.08 14.87
CA LEU A 183 -16.25 5.00 13.43
C LEU A 183 -17.33 4.12 12.78
N THR A 184 -18.05 4.70 11.84
CA THR A 184 -19.09 3.98 11.07
C THR A 184 -18.48 3.22 9.90
N ARG A 185 -17.38 3.74 9.32
CA ARG A 185 -16.60 3.08 8.25
C ARG A 185 -15.10 3.27 8.41
N LYS A 186 -14.36 2.23 8.00
CA LYS A 186 -12.88 2.20 8.01
C LYS A 186 -12.42 1.79 6.63
N ILE A 187 -11.96 2.75 5.84
CA ILE A 187 -11.51 2.52 4.47
C ILE A 187 -9.98 2.45 4.46
N TYR A 188 -9.45 1.23 4.32
CA TYR A 188 -8.01 1.02 4.16
C TYR A 188 -7.65 1.03 2.68
N LEU A 189 -6.97 2.08 2.22
CA LEU A 189 -6.62 2.25 0.82
C LEU A 189 -5.27 1.59 0.51
N LYS A 190 -5.32 0.47 -0.21
CA LYS A 190 -4.15 -0.27 -0.67
C LYS A 190 -3.54 0.36 -1.94
N PRO A 191 -2.29 0.04 -2.31
CA PRO A 191 -1.81 0.23 -3.67
C PRO A 191 -2.74 -0.37 -4.71
N PHE A 192 -2.67 0.08 -5.95
CA PHE A 192 -3.36 -0.59 -7.06
C PHE A 192 -2.88 -2.04 -7.19
N ASN A 193 -3.78 -2.95 -7.54
CA ASN A 193 -3.40 -4.27 -8.01
C ASN A 193 -2.92 -4.20 -9.47
N LEU A 194 -2.52 -5.34 -10.05
CA LEU A 194 -2.05 -5.38 -11.43
C LEU A 194 -3.09 -4.92 -12.45
N SER A 195 -4.35 -5.31 -12.28
CA SER A 195 -5.46 -4.90 -13.16
C SER A 195 -5.68 -3.40 -13.09
N GLU A 196 -5.76 -2.83 -11.89
CA GLU A 196 -5.91 -1.39 -11.67
C GLU A 196 -4.69 -0.61 -12.20
N THR A 197 -3.47 -1.16 -12.04
CA THR A 197 -2.25 -0.57 -12.58
C THR A 197 -2.31 -0.49 -14.10
N ARG A 198 -2.73 -1.57 -14.77
CA ARG A 198 -2.93 -1.60 -16.22
C ARG A 198 -3.94 -0.54 -16.65
N TYR A 199 -5.14 -0.52 -16.07
CA TYR A 199 -6.18 0.45 -16.42
C TYR A 199 -5.72 1.91 -16.20
N TYR A 200 -5.00 2.15 -15.10
CA TYR A 200 -4.45 3.49 -14.82
C TYR A 200 -3.43 3.93 -15.89
N LEU A 201 -2.54 3.06 -16.32
CA LEU A 201 -1.55 3.38 -17.34
C LEU A 201 -2.20 3.55 -18.72
N GLU A 202 -3.13 2.66 -19.08
CA GLU A 202 -3.91 2.76 -20.33
C GLU A 202 -4.72 4.06 -20.42
N SER A 203 -5.37 4.48 -19.33
CA SER A 203 -6.11 5.75 -19.28
C SER A 203 -5.21 6.97 -19.53
N ARG A 204 -3.92 6.83 -19.24
CA ARG A 204 -2.90 7.84 -19.52
C ARG A 204 -2.26 7.67 -20.90
N GLY A 205 -2.74 6.70 -21.70
CA GLY A 205 -2.23 6.36 -23.02
C GLY A 205 -0.83 5.72 -22.98
N LEU A 206 -0.50 5.03 -21.87
CA LEU A 206 0.69 4.22 -21.72
C LEU A 206 0.28 2.75 -21.89
N VAL A 207 0.54 2.20 -23.06
CA VAL A 207 0.23 0.81 -23.39
C VAL A 207 1.52 0.00 -23.32
N PHE A 208 1.64 -0.83 -22.30
CA PHE A 208 2.75 -1.75 -22.09
C PHE A 208 2.30 -3.19 -22.33
N GLU A 209 3.24 -4.04 -22.72
CA GLU A 209 3.03 -5.48 -22.68
C GLU A 209 2.87 -5.99 -21.25
N GLN A 210 2.23 -7.13 -21.05
CA GLN A 210 1.96 -7.68 -19.73
C GLN A 210 3.23 -7.86 -18.90
N LYS A 211 4.34 -8.26 -19.51
CA LYS A 211 5.63 -8.40 -18.82
C LYS A 211 6.14 -7.06 -18.33
N ASP A 212 6.06 -6.00 -19.13
CA ASP A 212 6.46 -4.65 -18.73
C ASP A 212 5.56 -4.12 -17.61
N LEU A 213 4.26 -4.47 -17.62
CA LEU A 213 3.35 -4.15 -16.52
C LEU A 213 3.73 -4.86 -15.22
N LEU A 214 4.12 -6.14 -15.29
CA LEU A 214 4.66 -6.87 -14.13
C LEU A 214 5.93 -6.19 -13.61
N GLU A 215 6.89 -5.90 -14.49
CA GLU A 215 8.15 -5.25 -14.10
C GLU A 215 7.89 -3.83 -13.55
N THR A 216 6.96 -3.07 -14.12
CA THR A 216 6.51 -1.79 -13.57
C THR A 216 6.01 -1.95 -12.13
N TYR A 217 5.19 -2.97 -11.88
CA TYR A 217 4.68 -3.27 -10.55
C TYR A 217 5.80 -3.70 -9.59
N MET A 218 6.73 -4.54 -10.04
CA MET A 218 7.87 -5.00 -9.25
C MET A 218 8.83 -3.86 -8.86
N VAL A 219 8.86 -2.75 -9.62
CA VAL A 219 9.63 -1.54 -9.29
C VAL A 219 8.84 -0.57 -8.41
N MET A 220 7.57 -0.32 -8.73
CA MET A 220 6.76 0.80 -8.19
C MET A 220 5.65 0.38 -7.23
N GLY A 221 5.31 -0.92 -7.17
CA GLY A 221 4.35 -1.48 -6.22
C GLY A 221 2.91 -1.01 -6.39
N GLY A 222 2.47 -0.66 -7.59
CA GLY A 222 1.10 -0.18 -7.84
C GLY A 222 0.79 1.17 -7.18
N ILE A 223 1.80 1.97 -6.85
CA ILE A 223 1.62 3.29 -6.22
C ILE A 223 1.29 4.35 -7.26
N PRO A 224 0.06 4.93 -7.26
CA PRO A 224 -0.37 5.87 -8.30
C PRO A 224 0.56 7.06 -8.48
N TYR A 225 1.16 7.54 -7.40
CA TYR A 225 2.12 8.65 -7.45
C TYR A 225 3.36 8.32 -8.27
N TYR A 226 3.90 7.11 -8.19
CA TYR A 226 5.05 6.71 -8.99
C TYR A 226 4.63 6.38 -10.42
N LEU A 227 3.51 5.69 -10.61
CA LEU A 227 2.98 5.34 -11.92
C LEU A 227 2.70 6.58 -12.79
N ARG A 228 2.25 7.69 -12.19
CA ARG A 228 1.99 8.93 -12.93
C ARG A 228 3.24 9.58 -13.52
N MET A 229 4.43 9.19 -13.06
CA MET A 229 5.70 9.74 -13.54
C MET A 229 6.22 9.07 -14.81
N LEU A 230 5.58 7.96 -15.22
CA LEU A 230 5.90 7.31 -16.48
C LEU A 230 5.50 8.19 -17.67
N GLU A 231 6.36 8.26 -18.68
CA GLU A 231 6.18 9.07 -19.89
C GLU A 231 5.92 8.20 -21.11
N LYS A 232 5.05 8.68 -21.98
CA LYS A 232 4.77 8.09 -23.29
C LYS A 232 5.98 8.19 -24.21
N GLY A 233 6.08 7.24 -25.15
CA GLY A 233 7.13 7.25 -26.17
C GLY A 233 8.47 6.76 -25.67
N LYS A 234 8.56 6.30 -24.43
CA LYS A 234 9.75 5.72 -23.81
C LYS A 234 9.48 4.27 -23.42
N SER A 235 10.50 3.43 -23.55
CA SER A 235 10.46 2.08 -22.98
C SER A 235 10.37 2.13 -21.45
N LEU A 236 9.96 1.03 -20.81
CA LEU A 236 9.97 0.94 -19.35
C LEU A 236 11.38 1.21 -18.79
N ALA A 237 12.41 0.62 -19.41
CA ALA A 237 13.79 0.80 -18.95
C ALA A 237 14.26 2.26 -19.04
N GLN A 238 13.89 3.00 -20.08
CA GLN A 238 14.19 4.42 -20.21
C GLN A 238 13.47 5.24 -19.13
N ASN A 239 12.21 4.93 -18.85
CA ASN A 239 11.45 5.56 -17.78
C ASN A 239 12.10 5.33 -16.41
N ILE A 240 12.51 4.10 -16.11
CA ILE A 240 13.20 3.74 -14.86
C ILE A 240 14.53 4.50 -14.74
N ASP A 241 15.34 4.56 -15.80
CA ASP A 241 16.58 5.32 -15.79
C ASP A 241 16.36 6.79 -15.41
N GLU A 242 15.38 7.45 -16.04
CA GLU A 242 15.10 8.86 -15.79
C GLU A 242 14.50 9.14 -14.40
N MET A 243 13.75 8.18 -13.86
CA MET A 243 13.14 8.33 -12.55
C MET A 243 14.14 8.13 -11.42
N PHE A 244 15.07 7.18 -11.56
CA PHE A 244 15.87 6.68 -10.44
C PHE A 244 17.39 6.92 -10.61
N PHE A 245 17.92 6.95 -11.83
CA PHE A 245 19.36 6.83 -12.06
C PHE A 245 20.01 8.09 -12.67
N VAL A 246 19.24 9.12 -12.98
CA VAL A 246 19.80 10.41 -13.39
C VAL A 246 19.90 11.37 -12.21
N ARG A 247 20.91 12.21 -12.21
CA ARG A 247 21.07 13.26 -11.21
C ARG A 247 19.85 14.19 -11.22
N LYS A 248 19.24 14.41 -10.06
CA LYS A 248 17.96 15.12 -9.91
C LYS A 248 16.81 14.45 -10.67
N GLY A 249 16.83 13.12 -10.74
CA GLY A 249 15.73 12.32 -11.25
C GLY A 249 14.43 12.58 -10.47
N ARG A 250 13.29 12.18 -11.06
CA ARG A 250 11.98 12.48 -10.47
C ARG A 250 11.76 11.88 -9.09
N LEU A 251 12.52 10.85 -8.73
CA LEU A 251 12.46 10.18 -7.42
C LEU A 251 13.76 10.38 -6.61
N ASP A 252 14.58 11.38 -7.00
CA ASP A 252 15.75 11.77 -6.21
C ASP A 252 15.33 12.26 -4.82
N GLY A 253 15.94 11.71 -3.77
CA GLY A 253 15.58 11.98 -2.38
C GLY A 253 14.23 11.42 -1.91
N GLU A 254 13.49 10.70 -2.77
CA GLU A 254 12.18 10.17 -2.43
C GLU A 254 12.21 9.17 -1.29
N PHE A 255 13.24 8.32 -1.23
CA PHE A 255 13.38 7.32 -0.17
C PHE A 255 13.46 7.98 1.22
N ASP A 256 14.34 8.95 1.39
CA ASP A 256 14.50 9.66 2.65
C ASP A 256 13.25 10.46 3.01
N ASN A 257 12.65 11.15 2.03
CA ASN A 257 11.41 11.90 2.20
C ASN A 257 10.22 11.00 2.60
N LEU A 258 10.16 9.76 2.07
CA LEU A 258 9.11 8.82 2.43
C LEU A 258 9.19 8.45 3.91
N TYR A 259 10.38 8.04 4.38
CA TYR A 259 10.57 7.62 5.76
C TYR A 259 10.49 8.79 6.75
N ALA A 260 11.08 9.94 6.42
CA ALA A 260 11.02 11.15 7.25
C ALA A 260 9.58 11.67 7.44
N ALA A 261 8.73 11.50 6.44
CA ALA A 261 7.33 11.90 6.55
C ALA A 261 6.49 10.93 7.39
N LEU A 262 6.86 9.64 7.44
CA LEU A 262 6.12 8.63 8.21
C LEU A 262 6.54 8.59 9.68
N TYR A 263 7.83 8.78 9.97
CA TYR A 263 8.42 8.49 11.29
C TYR A 263 9.26 9.66 11.82
N GLU A 264 9.16 9.94 13.12
CA GLU A 264 9.96 11.00 13.78
C GLU A 264 11.45 10.64 13.83
N GLU A 265 11.77 9.38 14.16
CA GLU A 265 13.12 8.86 14.22
C GLU A 265 13.39 7.96 13.00
N SER A 266 13.22 8.50 11.79
CA SER A 266 13.26 7.75 10.52
C SER A 266 14.53 6.91 10.35
N ASP A 267 15.66 7.35 10.86
CA ASP A 267 16.95 6.65 10.77
C ASP A 267 16.90 5.24 11.39
N GLN A 268 16.19 5.07 12.51
CA GLN A 268 16.04 3.76 13.14
C GLN A 268 15.17 2.82 12.29
N TYR A 269 14.10 3.36 11.68
CA TYR A 269 13.24 2.60 10.77
C TYR A 269 14.00 2.17 9.51
N VAL A 270 14.73 3.09 8.90
CA VAL A 270 15.59 2.81 7.72
C VAL A 270 16.65 1.76 8.06
N LYS A 271 17.28 1.84 9.24
CA LYS A 271 18.25 0.84 9.71
C LYS A 271 17.65 -0.56 9.81
N VAL A 272 16.44 -0.70 10.34
CA VAL A 272 15.71 -1.96 10.42
C VAL A 272 15.35 -2.47 9.03
N VAL A 273 14.84 -1.62 8.14
CA VAL A 273 14.46 -1.99 6.77
C VAL A 273 15.68 -2.44 5.96
N ARG A 274 16.81 -1.74 6.05
CA ARG A 274 18.09 -2.17 5.44
C ARG A 274 18.56 -3.54 5.96
N ALA A 275 18.41 -3.80 7.25
CA ALA A 275 18.75 -5.11 7.80
C ALA A 275 17.86 -6.21 7.22
N ILE A 276 16.54 -6.02 7.21
CA ILE A 276 15.57 -6.99 6.70
C ILE A 276 15.79 -7.25 5.19
N SER A 277 16.13 -6.23 4.40
CA SER A 277 16.34 -6.35 2.96
C SER A 277 17.53 -7.24 2.54
N LYS A 278 18.42 -7.56 3.47
CA LYS A 278 19.58 -8.44 3.21
C LYS A 278 19.19 -9.90 2.94
N ARG A 279 18.01 -10.34 3.42
CA ARG A 279 17.53 -11.71 3.26
C ARG A 279 16.08 -11.74 2.74
N ASN A 280 15.88 -12.38 1.62
CA ASN A 280 14.57 -12.50 0.97
C ASN A 280 13.50 -13.13 1.88
N ARG A 281 13.87 -14.14 2.66
CA ARG A 281 12.96 -14.75 3.66
C ARG A 281 12.56 -13.81 4.81
N GLY A 282 13.23 -12.67 4.92
CA GLY A 282 13.15 -11.82 6.11
C GLY A 282 14.07 -12.27 7.24
N LEU A 283 13.95 -11.59 8.37
CA LEU A 283 14.73 -11.82 9.58
C LEU A 283 13.83 -12.07 10.79
N THR A 284 14.28 -12.87 11.73
CA THR A 284 13.71 -12.93 13.07
C THR A 284 14.02 -11.65 13.85
N ARG A 285 13.33 -11.44 14.96
CA ARG A 285 13.61 -10.31 15.85
C ARG A 285 15.05 -10.31 16.36
N GLU A 286 15.56 -11.48 16.71
CA GLU A 286 16.94 -11.68 17.19
C GLU A 286 17.96 -11.34 16.11
N GLU A 287 17.73 -11.80 14.88
CA GLU A 287 18.59 -11.46 13.73
C GLU A 287 18.57 -9.95 13.44
N ILE A 288 17.41 -9.28 13.56
CA ILE A 288 17.32 -7.81 13.42
C ILE A 288 18.14 -7.10 14.48
N ILE A 289 18.08 -7.55 15.74
CA ILE A 289 18.87 -6.97 16.83
C ILE A 289 20.38 -7.12 16.54
N GLN A 290 20.81 -8.29 16.10
CA GLN A 290 22.20 -8.55 15.74
C GLN A 290 22.69 -7.68 14.59
N GLU A 291 21.86 -7.51 13.53
CA GLU A 291 22.20 -6.72 12.35
C GLU A 291 22.18 -5.20 12.61
N THR A 292 21.30 -4.75 13.50
CA THR A 292 21.08 -3.31 13.74
C THR A 292 21.76 -2.79 14.99
N GLY A 293 22.07 -3.65 15.97
CA GLY A 293 22.55 -3.22 17.30
C GLY A 293 21.48 -2.48 18.13
N LEU A 294 20.20 -2.52 17.71
CA LEU A 294 19.11 -1.92 18.49
C LEU A 294 18.81 -2.77 19.74
N SER A 295 18.40 -2.13 20.83
CA SER A 295 18.02 -2.82 22.05
C SER A 295 16.75 -3.65 21.89
N ASN A 296 16.71 -4.81 22.57
CA ASN A 296 15.51 -5.66 22.61
C ASN A 296 14.46 -5.06 23.57
N GLY A 297 13.76 -4.04 23.12
CA GLY A 297 12.81 -3.28 23.95
C GLY A 297 11.54 -2.88 23.20
N GLY A 298 10.74 -2.03 23.86
CA GLY A 298 9.50 -1.48 23.33
C GLY A 298 9.72 -0.67 22.05
N GLY A 299 10.85 0.05 21.92
CA GLY A 299 11.19 0.83 20.73
C GLY A 299 11.24 -0.03 19.46
N LEU A 300 11.97 -1.17 19.49
CA LEU A 300 11.99 -2.07 18.34
C LEU A 300 10.62 -2.70 18.06
N SER A 301 9.83 -2.99 19.08
CA SER A 301 8.46 -3.50 18.89
C SER A 301 7.58 -2.48 18.19
N THR A 302 7.71 -1.21 18.53
CA THR A 302 6.99 -0.10 17.88
C THR A 302 7.43 0.02 16.43
N ILE A 303 8.74 0.05 16.15
CA ILE A 303 9.27 0.14 14.78
C ILE A 303 8.71 -1.00 13.89
N LEU A 304 8.78 -2.23 14.38
CA LEU A 304 8.29 -3.40 13.62
C LEU A 304 6.77 -3.35 13.39
N ALA A 305 6.00 -2.95 14.40
CA ALA A 305 4.55 -2.80 14.28
C ALA A 305 4.16 -1.67 13.31
N ASP A 306 4.86 -0.55 13.36
CA ASP A 306 4.60 0.60 12.48
C ASP A 306 4.93 0.27 11.00
N LEU A 307 6.06 -0.40 10.76
CA LEU A 307 6.45 -0.85 9.42
C LEU A 307 5.44 -1.86 8.84
N ASP A 308 4.96 -2.79 9.67
CA ASP A 308 3.95 -3.80 9.29
C ASP A 308 2.60 -3.13 8.96
N GLN A 309 2.15 -2.17 9.80
CA GLN A 309 0.91 -1.42 9.56
C GLN A 309 0.96 -0.50 8.33
N CYS A 310 2.16 -0.12 7.89
CA CYS A 310 2.36 0.68 6.68
C CYS A 310 2.61 -0.17 5.42
N ASP A 311 2.48 -1.50 5.50
CA ASP A 311 2.77 -2.46 4.41
C ASP A 311 4.20 -2.35 3.84
N ILE A 312 5.15 -1.84 4.64
CA ILE A 312 6.56 -1.80 4.27
C ILE A 312 7.19 -3.18 4.47
N ILE A 313 6.83 -3.82 5.57
CA ILE A 313 7.17 -5.21 5.87
C ILE A 313 5.91 -6.02 6.15
N ARG A 314 6.02 -7.33 6.14
CA ARG A 314 5.03 -8.24 6.72
C ARG A 314 5.64 -9.05 7.85
N SER A 315 4.86 -9.32 8.87
CA SER A 315 5.19 -10.29 9.91
C SER A 315 4.47 -11.60 9.64
N TYR A 316 5.18 -12.72 9.61
CA TYR A 316 4.58 -14.01 9.37
C TYR A 316 5.30 -15.13 10.14
N ALA A 317 4.59 -16.19 10.48
CA ALA A 317 5.16 -17.42 10.97
C ALA A 317 5.19 -18.44 9.82
N ALA A 318 6.34 -19.10 9.61
CA ALA A 318 6.40 -20.20 8.66
C ALA A 318 5.44 -21.32 9.08
N TYR A 319 4.83 -21.99 8.11
CA TYR A 319 3.86 -23.06 8.33
C TYR A 319 4.45 -24.17 9.22
N GLY A 320 3.68 -24.61 10.20
CA GLY A 320 4.13 -25.63 11.18
C GLY A 320 5.06 -25.12 12.28
N LYS A 321 5.51 -23.86 12.25
CA LYS A 321 6.34 -23.27 13.31
C LYS A 321 5.48 -22.55 14.37
N LYS A 322 5.97 -22.52 15.62
CA LYS A 322 5.30 -21.83 16.73
C LYS A 322 5.40 -20.32 16.56
N LYS A 323 4.46 -19.56 17.16
CA LYS A 323 4.44 -18.07 17.18
C LYS A 323 5.73 -17.39 17.65
N LYS A 324 6.66 -18.10 18.27
CA LYS A 324 7.97 -17.56 18.68
C LYS A 324 8.97 -17.34 17.53
N SER A 325 8.70 -17.89 16.34
CA SER A 325 9.59 -17.78 15.16
C SER A 325 8.98 -16.88 14.09
N ILE A 326 8.53 -15.68 14.49
CA ILE A 326 8.01 -14.69 13.54
C ILE A 326 9.18 -14.15 12.73
N LEU A 327 8.99 -14.15 11.42
CA LEU A 327 9.87 -13.51 10.43
C LEU A 327 9.28 -12.18 10.00
N TYR A 328 10.14 -11.20 9.84
CA TYR A 328 9.82 -9.87 9.29
C TYR A 328 10.44 -9.76 7.91
N GLN A 329 9.62 -9.65 6.89
CA GLN A 329 10.03 -9.65 5.48
C GLN A 329 9.69 -8.30 4.84
N LEU A 330 10.62 -7.74 4.07
CA LEU A 330 10.38 -6.53 3.27
C LEU A 330 9.42 -6.87 2.12
N THR A 331 8.33 -6.13 2.02
CA THR A 331 7.28 -6.33 1.02
C THR A 331 7.06 -5.12 0.14
N ASP A 332 7.62 -3.98 0.49
CA ASP A 332 7.54 -2.78 -0.33
C ASP A 332 8.45 -2.85 -1.55
N PHE A 333 7.86 -2.93 -2.73
CA PHE A 333 8.56 -3.03 -4.01
C PHE A 333 9.49 -1.85 -4.27
N TYR A 334 9.02 -0.61 -4.07
CA TYR A 334 9.84 0.59 -4.23
C TYR A 334 11.07 0.57 -3.34
N THR A 335 10.89 0.30 -2.04
CA THR A 335 11.99 0.22 -1.08
C THR A 335 12.96 -0.91 -1.43
N TYR A 336 12.45 -2.09 -1.84
CA TYR A 336 13.29 -3.22 -2.23
C TYR A 336 14.13 -2.90 -3.47
N PHE A 337 13.52 -2.30 -4.50
CA PHE A 337 14.22 -1.85 -5.70
C PHE A 337 15.28 -0.79 -5.38
N TYR A 338 14.92 0.22 -4.60
CA TYR A 338 15.81 1.29 -4.18
C TYR A 338 17.05 0.76 -3.46
N LEU A 339 16.89 -0.06 -2.43
CA LEU A 339 18.02 -0.62 -1.66
C LEU A 339 18.89 -1.57 -2.49
N LYS A 340 18.31 -2.21 -3.51
CA LYS A 340 19.06 -3.15 -4.35
C LYS A 340 19.91 -2.47 -5.42
N PHE A 341 19.41 -1.42 -6.04
CA PHE A 341 20.02 -0.81 -7.21
C PHE A 341 20.32 0.68 -7.08
N VAL A 342 19.44 1.45 -6.44
CA VAL A 342 19.52 2.92 -6.47
C VAL A 342 20.46 3.45 -5.39
N GLU A 343 20.38 2.95 -4.17
CA GLU A 343 21.15 3.44 -3.02
C GLU A 343 22.68 3.40 -3.24
N LYS A 344 23.15 2.42 -4.01
CA LYS A 344 24.60 2.21 -4.27
C LYS A 344 25.06 2.78 -5.60
N HIS A 345 24.14 3.35 -6.37
CA HIS A 345 24.47 3.88 -7.70
C HIS A 345 24.97 5.32 -7.63
N ASN A 346 26.07 5.60 -8.33
CA ASN A 346 26.52 6.96 -8.58
C ASN A 346 25.82 7.50 -9.83
N ALA A 347 24.99 8.53 -9.70
CA ALA A 347 24.15 9.12 -10.74
C ALA A 347 24.90 9.73 -11.95
N SER A 348 26.09 9.25 -12.29
CA SER A 348 26.91 9.73 -13.42
C SER A 348 26.75 8.90 -14.71
N GLU A 349 26.16 7.71 -14.64
CA GLU A 349 26.03 6.79 -15.77
C GLU A 349 24.62 6.88 -16.37
N LYS A 350 24.52 7.47 -17.57
CA LYS A 350 23.24 7.47 -18.31
C LYS A 350 22.93 6.05 -18.80
N GLY A 351 21.66 5.64 -18.66
CA GLY A 351 21.21 4.34 -19.16
C GLY A 351 21.61 3.16 -18.26
N TYR A 352 21.92 3.40 -17.00
CA TYR A 352 22.35 2.36 -16.05
C TYR A 352 21.38 1.17 -16.02
N TRP A 353 20.07 1.40 -15.90
CA TRP A 353 19.07 0.33 -15.83
C TRP A 353 18.97 -0.43 -17.15
N GLN A 354 19.09 0.25 -18.28
CA GLN A 354 19.12 -0.39 -19.60
C GLN A 354 20.28 -1.39 -19.73
N TYR A 355 21.45 -1.08 -19.14
CA TYR A 355 22.59 -2.00 -19.09
C TYR A 355 22.44 -3.12 -18.05
N GLN A 356 21.53 -2.96 -17.07
CA GLN A 356 21.25 -4.01 -16.09
C GLN A 356 20.33 -5.11 -16.63
N LEU A 357 19.62 -4.88 -17.72
CA LEU A 357 18.67 -5.85 -18.28
C LEU A 357 19.36 -7.18 -18.57
N ASN A 358 18.72 -8.28 -18.12
CA ASN A 358 19.20 -9.66 -18.25
C ASN A 358 20.55 -9.98 -17.55
N THR A 359 21.05 -9.08 -16.69
CA THR A 359 22.18 -9.43 -15.83
C THR A 359 21.77 -10.40 -14.73
N PRO A 360 22.73 -11.19 -14.17
CA PRO A 360 22.42 -12.08 -13.04
C PRO A 360 21.80 -11.33 -11.84
N ALA A 361 22.23 -10.09 -11.59
CA ALA A 361 21.70 -9.27 -10.49
C ALA A 361 20.24 -8.87 -10.71
N GLN A 362 19.90 -8.43 -11.93
CA GLN A 362 18.53 -8.09 -12.30
C GLN A 362 17.64 -9.34 -12.30
N ASN A 363 18.10 -10.47 -12.84
CA ASN A 363 17.35 -11.72 -12.85
C ASN A 363 17.07 -12.23 -11.42
N ALA A 364 18.06 -12.15 -10.51
CA ALA A 364 17.88 -12.55 -9.12
C ALA A 364 16.88 -11.64 -8.37
N TRP A 365 16.94 -10.32 -8.63
CA TRP A 365 15.96 -9.37 -8.10
C TRP A 365 14.57 -9.62 -8.65
N ALA A 366 14.44 -9.82 -9.97
CA ALA A 366 13.16 -10.04 -10.63
C ALA A 366 12.49 -11.32 -10.15
N GLY A 367 13.24 -12.41 -9.96
CA GLY A 367 12.74 -13.64 -9.36
C GLY A 367 12.06 -13.41 -8.02
N TYR A 368 12.75 -12.76 -7.09
CA TYR A 368 12.20 -12.47 -5.78
C TYR A 368 11.06 -11.43 -5.80
N ALA A 369 11.18 -10.38 -6.61
CA ALA A 369 10.11 -9.40 -6.76
C ALA A 369 8.82 -10.04 -7.32
N PHE A 370 8.94 -11.03 -8.20
CA PHE A 370 7.81 -11.79 -8.71
C PHE A 370 7.20 -12.71 -7.64
N GLU A 371 8.02 -13.33 -6.77
CA GLU A 371 7.50 -14.06 -5.59
C GLU A 371 6.66 -13.14 -4.69
N LEU A 372 7.16 -11.92 -4.39
CA LEU A 372 6.40 -10.92 -3.63
C LEU A 372 5.10 -10.51 -4.35
N LEU A 373 5.15 -10.33 -5.67
CA LEU A 373 3.99 -10.00 -6.48
C LEU A 373 2.92 -11.10 -6.39
N CYS A 374 3.31 -12.36 -6.50
CA CYS A 374 2.41 -13.50 -6.33
C CYS A 374 1.80 -13.56 -4.92
N LEU A 375 2.57 -13.21 -3.89
CA LEU A 375 2.05 -13.08 -2.52
C LEU A 375 1.00 -11.97 -2.38
N TYR A 376 1.16 -10.84 -3.08
CA TYR A 376 0.14 -9.78 -3.09
C TYR A 376 -1.11 -10.17 -3.88
N HIS A 377 -0.92 -10.96 -4.94
CA HIS A 377 -1.96 -11.39 -5.87
C HIS A 377 -2.42 -12.84 -5.64
N TYR A 378 -2.23 -13.37 -4.40
CA TYR A 378 -2.71 -14.72 -4.10
C TYR A 378 -4.23 -14.91 -4.31
N PRO A 379 -5.11 -13.89 -4.15
CA PRO A 379 -6.52 -14.07 -4.46
C PRO A 379 -6.77 -14.41 -5.94
N GLN A 380 -5.96 -13.87 -6.87
CA GLN A 380 -6.02 -14.21 -8.28
C GLN A 380 -5.56 -15.65 -8.53
N ILE A 381 -4.54 -16.11 -7.78
CA ILE A 381 -4.11 -17.51 -7.80
C ILE A 381 -5.23 -18.42 -7.30
N GLU A 382 -5.90 -18.08 -6.18
CA GLU A 382 -7.05 -18.83 -5.67
C GLU A 382 -8.21 -18.88 -6.67
N LYS A 383 -8.46 -17.76 -7.36
CA LYS A 383 -9.48 -17.69 -8.42
C LYS A 383 -9.14 -18.64 -9.58
N LYS A 384 -7.88 -18.64 -10.05
CA LYS A 384 -7.40 -19.57 -11.08
C LYS A 384 -7.51 -21.04 -10.66
N LEU A 385 -7.24 -21.33 -9.39
CA LEU A 385 -7.36 -22.67 -8.82
C LEU A 385 -8.82 -23.09 -8.58
N GLY A 386 -9.79 -22.18 -8.74
CA GLY A 386 -11.21 -22.45 -8.50
C GLY A 386 -11.57 -22.64 -7.02
N ILE A 387 -10.84 -21.98 -6.11
CA ILE A 387 -10.95 -22.19 -4.66
C ILE A 387 -11.42 -20.95 -3.88
N THR A 388 -11.93 -19.94 -4.53
CA THR A 388 -12.42 -18.69 -3.90
C THR A 388 -13.54 -18.93 -2.85
N GLY A 389 -14.26 -20.03 -2.94
CA GLY A 389 -15.28 -20.43 -1.95
C GLY A 389 -14.76 -21.32 -0.82
N VAL A 390 -13.47 -21.64 -0.79
CA VAL A 390 -12.84 -22.49 0.22
C VAL A 390 -12.10 -21.62 1.23
N GLN A 391 -12.28 -21.88 2.52
CA GLN A 391 -11.48 -21.20 3.53
C GLN A 391 -10.01 -21.63 3.37
N THR A 392 -9.12 -20.65 3.25
CA THR A 392 -7.69 -20.85 3.04
C THR A 392 -6.87 -20.14 4.12
N ASN A 393 -5.65 -20.64 4.34
CA ASN A 393 -4.63 -19.98 5.12
C ASN A 393 -3.35 -19.91 4.29
N VAL A 394 -2.95 -18.68 3.95
CA VAL A 394 -1.77 -18.41 3.12
C VAL A 394 -0.55 -18.19 4.00
N SER A 395 0.51 -18.92 3.70
CA SER A 395 1.74 -18.89 4.47
C SER A 395 2.96 -19.22 3.59
N SER A 396 4.12 -19.34 4.17
CA SER A 396 5.31 -19.94 3.57
C SER A 396 5.79 -21.10 4.45
N TRP A 397 6.66 -21.92 3.91
CA TRP A 397 7.27 -23.00 4.69
C TRP A 397 8.78 -23.05 4.41
N GLN A 398 9.54 -23.37 5.45
CA GLN A 398 10.98 -23.52 5.37
C GLN A 398 11.46 -24.66 6.29
N SER A 399 12.28 -25.53 5.71
CA SER A 399 13.08 -26.52 6.43
C SER A 399 14.58 -26.19 6.33
N LYS A 400 15.42 -27.11 6.77
CA LYS A 400 16.87 -26.99 6.59
C LYS A 400 17.28 -27.05 5.12
N ASP A 401 16.58 -27.84 4.31
CA ASP A 401 17.00 -28.21 2.97
C ASP A 401 16.03 -27.75 1.87
N ALA A 402 14.90 -27.14 2.23
CA ALA A 402 13.88 -26.72 1.27
C ALA A 402 13.07 -25.51 1.75
N GLN A 403 12.61 -24.70 0.80
CA GLN A 403 11.77 -23.53 1.04
C GLN A 403 10.59 -23.53 0.05
N VAL A 404 9.43 -23.10 0.54
CA VAL A 404 8.22 -22.81 -0.25
C VAL A 404 7.77 -21.40 0.05
N ASP A 405 7.76 -20.53 -0.95
CA ASP A 405 7.49 -19.11 -0.76
C ASP A 405 6.00 -18.81 -0.59
N LEU A 406 5.14 -19.58 -1.27
CA LEU A 406 3.70 -19.47 -1.18
C LEU A 406 3.07 -20.84 -0.97
N LEU A 407 2.38 -21.01 0.15
CA LEU A 407 1.65 -22.21 0.53
C LEU A 407 0.21 -21.81 0.85
N ILE A 408 -0.75 -22.47 0.22
CA ILE A 408 -2.18 -22.26 0.45
C ILE A 408 -2.74 -23.50 1.13
N ASP A 409 -2.96 -23.43 2.43
CA ASP A 409 -3.57 -24.50 3.22
C ASP A 409 -5.09 -24.36 3.20
N ARG A 410 -5.78 -25.34 2.62
CA ARG A 410 -7.21 -25.34 2.36
C ARG A 410 -7.97 -26.14 3.40
N ALA A 411 -9.20 -25.70 3.70
CA ALA A 411 -10.10 -26.42 4.62
C ALA A 411 -10.60 -27.76 4.05
N ASP A 412 -10.62 -27.93 2.71
CA ASP A 412 -11.03 -29.15 2.01
C ASP A 412 -9.94 -30.22 1.92
N ARG A 413 -8.96 -30.20 2.85
CA ARG A 413 -7.87 -31.19 3.03
C ARG A 413 -6.84 -31.24 1.90
N ILE A 414 -6.63 -30.12 1.21
CA ILE A 414 -5.55 -29.97 0.23
C ILE A 414 -4.61 -28.87 0.71
N ILE A 415 -3.34 -29.02 0.40
CA ILE A 415 -2.31 -27.98 0.51
C ILE A 415 -1.74 -27.74 -0.88
N ASN A 416 -1.92 -26.53 -1.39
CA ASN A 416 -1.25 -26.11 -2.61
C ASN A 416 0.15 -25.60 -2.27
N LEU A 417 1.17 -26.28 -2.78
CA LEU A 417 2.57 -25.89 -2.69
C LEU A 417 2.90 -25.16 -3.97
N CYS A 418 3.01 -23.83 -3.91
CA CYS A 418 3.23 -22.98 -5.08
C CYS A 418 4.73 -22.74 -5.25
N GLU A 419 5.24 -23.14 -6.38
CA GLU A 419 6.60 -22.85 -6.83
C GLU A 419 6.54 -21.73 -7.88
N ILE A 420 7.26 -20.65 -7.64
CA ILE A 420 7.15 -19.41 -8.41
C ILE A 420 8.42 -19.21 -9.25
N LYS A 421 8.27 -18.95 -10.54
CA LYS A 421 9.40 -18.74 -11.46
C LYS A 421 9.14 -17.58 -12.42
N PHE A 422 9.96 -16.52 -12.30
CA PHE A 422 10.00 -15.46 -13.29
C PHE A 422 10.95 -15.85 -14.43
N TRP A 423 10.40 -16.02 -15.64
CA TRP A 423 11.16 -16.52 -16.78
C TRP A 423 10.78 -15.78 -18.07
N SER A 424 11.69 -15.73 -19.04
CA SER A 424 11.49 -15.00 -20.29
C SER A 424 10.65 -15.72 -21.37
N GLY A 425 10.24 -16.95 -21.12
CA GLY A 425 9.41 -17.76 -22.03
C GLY A 425 8.72 -18.88 -21.24
N GLU A 426 8.24 -19.92 -21.92
CA GLU A 426 7.74 -21.12 -21.24
C GLU A 426 8.82 -21.75 -20.36
N TYR A 427 8.49 -22.04 -19.11
CA TYR A 427 9.43 -22.64 -18.18
C TYR A 427 9.57 -24.14 -18.41
N VAL A 428 10.81 -24.63 -18.51
CA VAL A 428 11.09 -26.05 -18.74
C VAL A 428 11.45 -26.73 -17.43
N ILE A 429 10.66 -27.70 -16.98
CA ILE A 429 11.02 -28.56 -15.85
C ILE A 429 12.05 -29.57 -16.33
N THR A 430 13.30 -29.36 -15.98
CA THR A 430 14.39 -30.31 -16.25
C THR A 430 14.34 -31.52 -15.31
N LYS A 431 15.04 -32.62 -15.65
CA LYS A 431 15.15 -33.81 -14.80
C LYS A 431 15.65 -33.45 -13.38
N SER A 432 16.72 -32.69 -13.29
CA SER A 432 17.30 -32.28 -12.01
C SER A 432 16.33 -31.44 -11.17
N TYR A 433 15.60 -30.54 -11.84
CA TYR A 433 14.61 -29.72 -11.16
C TYR A 433 13.35 -30.51 -10.72
N ALA A 434 12.92 -31.48 -11.52
CA ALA A 434 11.86 -32.41 -11.12
C ALA A 434 12.24 -33.24 -9.88
N GLU A 435 13.50 -33.67 -9.78
CA GLU A 435 14.02 -34.34 -8.59
C GLU A 435 14.07 -33.42 -7.36
N GLU A 436 14.43 -32.17 -7.55
CA GLU A 436 14.38 -31.15 -6.49
C GLU A 436 12.95 -30.93 -5.97
N LEU A 437 11.98 -30.75 -6.88
CA LEU A 437 10.57 -30.60 -6.54
C LEU A 437 10.03 -31.81 -5.77
N ARG A 438 10.37 -33.03 -6.18
CA ARG A 438 9.98 -34.26 -5.44
C ARG A 438 10.57 -34.27 -4.03
N ARG A 439 11.85 -33.94 -3.89
CA ARG A 439 12.50 -33.84 -2.57
C ARG A 439 11.84 -32.78 -1.69
N LYS A 440 11.50 -31.63 -2.25
CA LYS A 440 10.80 -30.53 -1.57
C LYS A 440 9.44 -31.01 -1.01
N ILE A 441 8.64 -31.70 -1.84
CA ILE A 441 7.34 -32.24 -1.44
C ILE A 441 7.51 -33.31 -0.35
N GLN A 442 8.46 -34.22 -0.50
CA GLN A 442 8.73 -35.26 0.48
C GLN A 442 9.17 -34.67 1.83
N SER A 443 10.11 -33.71 1.83
CA SER A 443 10.57 -33.04 3.05
C SER A 443 9.42 -32.33 3.76
N PHE A 444 8.54 -31.66 2.99
CA PHE A 444 7.35 -31.01 3.51
C PHE A 444 6.40 -32.02 4.20
N GLN A 445 6.10 -33.12 3.54
CA GLN A 445 5.20 -34.16 4.08
C GLN A 445 5.77 -34.85 5.31
N GLN A 446 7.07 -35.15 5.32
CA GLN A 446 7.76 -35.83 6.43
C GLN A 446 7.87 -34.92 7.67
N GLU A 447 8.25 -33.64 7.50
CA GLU A 447 8.40 -32.71 8.63
C GLU A 447 7.05 -32.42 9.30
N LEU A 448 6.01 -32.22 8.52
CA LEU A 448 4.69 -31.79 9.03
C LEU A 448 3.78 -32.98 9.37
N LYS A 449 4.09 -34.19 8.93
CA LYS A 449 3.26 -35.39 9.12
C LYS A 449 1.80 -35.13 8.73
N THR A 450 1.59 -34.32 7.69
CA THR A 450 0.25 -33.92 7.25
C THR A 450 -0.52 -35.09 6.64
N ARG A 451 -1.83 -35.14 6.91
CA ARG A 451 -2.77 -36.08 6.25
C ARG A 451 -3.49 -35.45 5.06
N LYS A 452 -3.19 -34.17 4.77
CA LYS A 452 -3.76 -33.47 3.62
C LYS A 452 -3.02 -33.88 2.34
N ALA A 453 -3.72 -33.90 1.21
CA ALA A 453 -3.09 -34.06 -0.08
C ALA A 453 -2.24 -32.82 -0.41
N VAL A 454 -1.06 -33.02 -0.95
CA VAL A 454 -0.15 -31.94 -1.36
C VAL A 454 -0.17 -31.83 -2.88
N HIS A 455 -0.62 -30.71 -3.39
CA HIS A 455 -0.70 -30.40 -4.83
C HIS A 455 0.41 -29.40 -5.17
N LEU A 456 1.25 -29.76 -6.13
CA LEU A 456 2.24 -28.85 -6.70
C LEU A 456 1.54 -27.90 -7.69
N VAL A 457 1.70 -26.61 -7.45
CA VAL A 457 1.25 -25.54 -8.35
C VAL A 457 2.49 -24.80 -8.88
N MET A 458 2.61 -24.70 -10.19
CA MET A 458 3.64 -23.87 -10.81
C MET A 458 3.05 -22.52 -11.18
N VAL A 459 3.64 -21.45 -10.65
CA VAL A 459 3.30 -20.07 -10.98
C VAL A 459 4.44 -19.50 -11.82
N THR A 460 4.20 -19.26 -13.10
CA THR A 460 5.25 -18.84 -14.03
C THR A 460 4.80 -17.66 -14.88
N THR A 461 5.73 -16.97 -15.52
CA THR A 461 5.40 -15.82 -16.37
C THR A 461 4.59 -16.26 -17.58
N TYR A 462 5.06 -17.27 -18.33
CA TYR A 462 4.49 -17.66 -19.62
C TYR A 462 3.97 -19.11 -19.68
N GLY A 463 3.87 -19.78 -18.53
CA GLY A 463 3.45 -21.16 -18.48
C GLY A 463 4.61 -22.16 -18.57
N LEU A 464 4.25 -23.44 -18.62
CA LEU A 464 5.17 -24.58 -18.64
C LEU A 464 5.25 -25.21 -20.03
N LYS A 465 6.46 -25.46 -20.48
CA LYS A 465 6.66 -26.31 -21.65
C LYS A 465 6.26 -27.74 -21.34
N ARG A 466 5.43 -28.34 -22.18
CA ARG A 466 4.99 -29.73 -22.05
C ARG A 466 6.15 -30.69 -22.26
N ASN A 467 6.45 -31.52 -21.28
CA ASN A 467 7.45 -32.57 -21.32
C ASN A 467 7.06 -33.73 -20.36
N GLU A 468 7.90 -34.75 -20.26
CA GLU A 468 7.66 -35.92 -19.39
C GLU A 468 7.47 -35.61 -17.91
N TYR A 469 7.96 -34.45 -17.42
CA TYR A 469 7.85 -34.00 -16.01
C TYR A 469 6.60 -33.16 -15.75
N PHE A 470 5.88 -32.75 -16.80
CA PHE A 470 4.68 -31.92 -16.65
C PHE A 470 3.60 -32.56 -15.76
N ASN A 471 3.44 -33.88 -15.83
CA ASN A 471 2.41 -34.62 -15.11
C ASN A 471 2.57 -34.59 -13.57
N MET A 472 3.71 -34.11 -13.04
CA MET A 472 3.86 -33.90 -11.60
C MET A 472 3.19 -32.62 -11.09
N VAL A 473 2.84 -31.69 -11.98
CA VAL A 473 2.20 -30.43 -11.68
C VAL A 473 0.68 -30.60 -11.74
N GLN A 474 -0.02 -30.30 -10.65
CA GLN A 474 -1.48 -30.41 -10.61
C GLN A 474 -2.17 -29.18 -11.22
N ASN A 475 -1.57 -28.01 -11.03
CA ASN A 475 -2.12 -26.75 -11.53
C ASN A 475 -1.00 -25.83 -12.03
N GLU A 476 -1.35 -25.06 -13.04
CA GLU A 476 -0.50 -24.03 -13.63
C GLU A 476 -1.19 -22.68 -13.54
N VAL A 477 -0.42 -21.66 -13.14
CA VAL A 477 -0.85 -20.26 -13.08
C VAL A 477 0.15 -19.44 -13.87
N THR A 478 -0.32 -18.57 -14.74
CA THR A 478 0.51 -17.69 -15.57
C THR A 478 0.37 -16.23 -15.14
N MET A 479 1.23 -15.35 -15.67
CA MET A 479 1.10 -13.91 -15.41
C MET A 479 -0.27 -13.37 -15.84
N GLU A 480 -0.89 -13.91 -16.90
CA GLU A 480 -2.21 -13.48 -17.37
C GLU A 480 -3.28 -13.68 -16.29
N ASP A 481 -3.21 -14.79 -15.55
CA ASP A 481 -4.13 -15.11 -14.46
C ASP A 481 -4.00 -14.09 -13.31
N LEU A 482 -2.82 -13.49 -13.09
CA LEU A 482 -2.59 -12.49 -12.04
C LEU A 482 -3.24 -11.12 -12.35
N PHE A 483 -3.57 -10.85 -13.63
CA PHE A 483 -4.34 -9.67 -14.03
C PHE A 483 -5.86 -9.89 -13.93
N GLY A 484 -6.31 -11.05 -13.55
CA GLY A 484 -7.72 -11.37 -13.38
C GLY A 484 -8.37 -10.47 -12.31
N ALA A 485 -9.45 -9.76 -12.65
CA ALA A 485 -10.21 -8.91 -11.73
C ALA A 485 -11.06 -9.74 -10.75
#